data_bb0d517f8d106c6d070f0c4f7fcd94e8
#
_entry.id   bb0d517f8d106c6d070f0c4f7fcd94e8
#
_cell.length_a   1.000
_cell.length_b   1.000
_cell.length_c   1.000
_cell.angle_alpha   90.00
_cell.angle_beta   90.00
_cell.angle_gamma   90.00
#
_symmetry.space_group_name_H-M   'P 1'
#
loop_
_entity.id
_entity.type
_entity.pdbx_description
1 polymer ?
#
loop_
_entity_poly.entity_id
_entity_poly.type
_entity_poly.pdbx_seq_one_letter_code
_entity_poly.pdbx_strand_id
1 'polypeptide(L)'
;MIKSIKIGALAAAGAIALAACSGSSGSSSLVVGTDLPLQGASSDASTATNNAVALYLEQQGGKAGSYTVTIKQYDDSTAAKGAWDDAQCAKNAQDHVANAAEVAVMGTYNSGCAKIELPVLNQDPTGPMLMVSHANTNPGLTVAWDPGEPEKFYPSGVRNYARVIPNDIYQGTADAQFAFQDRKVSKCAVLNDTQTYGQGIAKAFADEFTKQGGTVVIDEGWDAKQPNYTALFQKIKASGADCVFFGGIYDNNGGILMKDSVAVLGDNATFFKMAPDGFSGYPDLQGMPEGEGLYMSFAGKSLNGMVKAGGNGGKFIADYKAKYGVDPASSYSIYGASAMQIILKAIAASDGTRKGVNAALLGGSTPVCLTEAESITGVGFCIDPATGDVDKKAVTIQTMTAGAETDLMVWDIK
;
A
#
# COMPACT_ATOMS: atom_id res chain seq x y z
N MET A 1 -82.45 38.26 15.03
CA MET A 1 -82.89 38.70 13.74
C MET A 1 -82.00 38.06 12.69
N ILE A 2 -82.65 37.25 11.88
CA ILE A 2 -82.11 36.39 10.85
C ILE A 2 -81.71 37.22 9.59
N LYS A 3 -80.57 37.00 8.94
CA LYS A 3 -80.49 37.21 7.53
C LYS A 3 -79.47 36.20 6.92
N SER A 4 -80.05 35.28 6.21
CA SER A 4 -79.46 34.37 5.28
C SER A 4 -78.91 35.10 4.03
N ILE A 5 -77.77 34.74 3.49
CA ILE A 5 -77.38 35.06 2.11
C ILE A 5 -76.75 33.82 1.46
N LYS A 6 -77.20 33.64 0.27
CA LYS A 6 -77.14 32.44 -0.59
C LYS A 6 -75.76 32.15 -1.22
N ILE A 7 -75.59 30.90 -1.47
CA ILE A 7 -74.59 30.17 -2.23
C ILE A 7 -74.50 30.66 -3.68
N GLY A 8 -73.28 30.88 -4.16
CA GLY A 8 -72.93 30.99 -5.55
C GLY A 8 -71.77 30.05 -5.86
N ALA A 9 -72.04 28.96 -6.54
CA ALA A 9 -71.04 28.05 -7.05
C ALA A 9 -70.44 28.60 -8.34
N LEU A 10 -69.13 28.79 -8.38
CA LEU A 10 -68.40 29.01 -9.63
C LEU A 10 -67.38 27.88 -9.77
N ALA A 11 -67.61 27.04 -10.77
CA ALA A 11 -66.63 26.02 -11.21
C ALA A 11 -65.53 26.73 -11.98
N ALA A 12 -64.31 26.65 -11.45
CA ALA A 12 -63.09 27.01 -12.20
C ALA A 12 -62.32 25.75 -12.50
N ALA A 13 -62.26 25.39 -13.76
CA ALA A 13 -61.39 24.32 -14.25
C ALA A 13 -59.93 24.75 -14.10
N GLY A 14 -59.23 24.12 -13.14
CA GLY A 14 -57.80 24.32 -12.94
C GLY A 14 -57.02 23.39 -13.85
N ALA A 15 -56.30 23.96 -14.78
CA ALA A 15 -55.28 23.26 -15.56
C ALA A 15 -54.19 22.73 -14.63
N ILE A 16 -54.01 21.40 -14.57
CA ILE A 16 -52.87 20.76 -13.93
C ILE A 16 -51.65 21.02 -14.81
N ALA A 17 -50.83 22.00 -14.44
CA ALA A 17 -49.47 22.14 -14.96
C ALA A 17 -48.66 20.99 -14.37
N LEU A 18 -48.35 19.99 -15.18
CA LEU A 18 -47.25 19.08 -14.90
C LEU A 18 -45.96 19.89 -14.87
N ALA A 19 -45.52 20.27 -13.69
CA ALA A 19 -44.15 20.70 -13.48
C ALA A 19 -43.28 19.50 -13.73
N ALA A 20 -42.71 19.41 -14.94
CA ALA A 20 -41.57 18.55 -15.18
C ALA A 20 -40.48 18.99 -14.21
N CYS A 21 -40.22 18.18 -13.21
CA CYS A 21 -38.99 18.26 -12.45
C CYS A 21 -37.86 18.01 -13.44
N SER A 22 -37.32 19.10 -14.00
CA SER A 22 -36.00 19.07 -14.58
C SER A 22 -35.06 18.70 -13.42
N GLY A 23 -34.72 17.40 -13.34
CA GLY A 23 -33.69 16.94 -12.42
C GLY A 23 -32.44 17.74 -12.73
N SER A 24 -32.10 18.66 -11.82
CA SER A 24 -30.74 19.13 -11.74
C SER A 24 -29.87 17.89 -11.59
N SER A 25 -29.07 17.57 -12.57
CA SER A 25 -27.97 16.62 -12.47
C SER A 25 -26.94 17.19 -11.50
N GLY A 26 -27.30 17.19 -10.22
CA GLY A 26 -26.34 17.42 -9.16
C GLY A 26 -25.32 16.29 -9.26
N SER A 27 -24.07 16.61 -9.44
CA SER A 27 -23.01 15.61 -9.42
C SER A 27 -23.12 14.88 -8.09
N SER A 28 -23.31 13.54 -8.14
CA SER A 28 -23.33 12.73 -6.93
C SER A 28 -21.97 12.83 -6.26
N SER A 29 -21.95 13.19 -4.98
CA SER A 29 -20.72 13.26 -4.21
C SER A 29 -20.41 11.88 -3.66
N LEU A 30 -19.22 11.35 -3.99
CA LEU A 30 -18.70 10.07 -3.55
C LEU A 30 -17.52 10.29 -2.60
N VAL A 31 -17.29 9.33 -1.72
CA VAL A 31 -16.16 9.32 -0.79
C VAL A 31 -15.20 8.20 -1.16
N VAL A 32 -13.90 8.48 -1.11
CA VAL A 32 -12.83 7.49 -1.06
C VAL A 32 -12.22 7.55 0.32
N GLY A 33 -12.20 6.42 1.03
CA GLY A 33 -11.48 6.28 2.29
C GLY A 33 -9.97 6.22 2.05
N THR A 34 -9.14 6.82 2.91
CA THR A 34 -7.72 6.44 3.04
C THR A 34 -7.52 5.85 4.42
N ASP A 35 -6.93 4.66 4.51
CA ASP A 35 -6.72 3.96 5.79
C ASP A 35 -5.26 3.60 5.97
N LEU A 36 -4.61 4.29 6.91
CA LEU A 36 -3.16 4.31 7.08
C LEU A 36 -2.78 4.49 8.55
N PRO A 37 -1.60 3.98 9.02
CA PRO A 37 -1.13 4.23 10.38
C PRO A 37 -0.63 5.67 10.53
N LEU A 38 -1.41 6.52 11.21
CA LEU A 38 -1.10 7.94 11.38
C LEU A 38 -0.36 8.24 12.69
N GLN A 39 -0.01 7.21 13.47
CA GLN A 39 0.74 7.32 14.72
C GLN A 39 1.96 6.39 14.70
N GLY A 40 2.99 6.74 15.47
CA GLY A 40 4.23 5.96 15.57
C GLY A 40 5.20 6.22 14.41
N ALA A 41 6.11 5.28 14.17
CA ALA A 41 7.23 5.48 13.25
C ALA A 41 6.79 5.59 11.77
N SER A 42 5.66 4.97 11.39
CA SER A 42 5.10 5.08 10.03
C SER A 42 4.29 6.36 9.78
N SER A 43 4.11 7.24 10.77
CA SER A 43 3.21 8.41 10.65
C SER A 43 3.64 9.41 9.59
N ASP A 44 4.94 9.63 9.43
CA ASP A 44 5.47 10.57 8.43
C ASP A 44 5.22 10.06 7.00
N ALA A 45 5.49 8.77 6.75
CA ALA A 45 5.22 8.14 5.46
C ALA A 45 3.72 8.12 5.13
N SER A 46 2.86 7.84 6.13
CA SER A 46 1.40 7.83 5.99
C SER A 46 0.83 9.23 5.75
N THR A 47 1.33 10.24 6.47
CA THR A 47 0.95 11.64 6.24
C THR A 47 1.37 12.11 4.85
N ALA A 48 2.60 11.78 4.44
CA ALA A 48 3.07 12.11 3.10
C ALA A 48 2.24 11.42 2.01
N THR A 49 1.78 10.19 2.25
CA THR A 49 0.89 9.46 1.36
C THR A 49 -0.48 10.14 1.25
N ASN A 50 -1.11 10.50 2.38
CA ASN A 50 -2.36 11.24 2.38
C ASN A 50 -2.24 12.59 1.65
N ASN A 51 -1.13 13.29 1.82
CA ASN A 51 -0.82 14.53 1.11
C ASN A 51 -0.71 14.31 -0.41
N ALA A 52 -0.03 13.25 -0.84
CA ALA A 52 0.09 12.92 -2.27
C ALA A 52 -1.26 12.54 -2.89
N VAL A 53 -2.08 11.77 -2.17
CA VAL A 53 -3.46 11.41 -2.57
C VAL A 53 -4.32 12.67 -2.71
N ALA A 54 -4.25 13.59 -1.75
CA ALA A 54 -4.99 14.84 -1.76
C ALA A 54 -4.54 15.76 -2.90
N LEU A 55 -3.22 15.87 -3.12
CA LEU A 55 -2.67 16.65 -4.24
C LEU A 55 -3.14 16.10 -5.58
N TYR A 56 -3.09 14.77 -5.76
CA TYR A 56 -3.56 14.17 -7.01
C TYR A 56 -5.04 14.43 -7.25
N LEU A 57 -5.91 14.23 -6.24
CA LEU A 57 -7.34 14.52 -6.37
C LEU A 57 -7.60 16.00 -6.70
N GLU A 58 -6.87 16.93 -6.08
CA GLU A 58 -6.94 18.35 -6.38
C GLU A 58 -6.55 18.66 -7.83
N GLN A 59 -5.48 18.04 -8.34
CA GLN A 59 -5.07 18.17 -9.74
C GLN A 59 -6.12 17.64 -10.73
N GLN A 60 -7.00 16.72 -10.28
CA GLN A 60 -8.16 16.24 -11.03
C GLN A 60 -9.41 17.12 -10.83
N GLY A 61 -9.29 18.27 -10.13
CA GLY A 61 -10.42 19.16 -9.83
C GLY A 61 -11.45 18.55 -8.87
N GLY A 62 -11.06 17.58 -8.04
CA GLY A 62 -11.95 16.89 -7.11
C GLY A 62 -12.97 15.99 -7.81
N LYS A 63 -12.64 15.44 -8.99
CA LYS A 63 -13.61 14.73 -9.84
C LYS A 63 -13.09 13.38 -10.35
N ALA A 64 -14.06 12.49 -10.59
CA ALA A 64 -13.90 11.26 -11.36
C ALA A 64 -15.06 11.14 -12.35
N GLY A 65 -14.84 11.45 -13.64
CA GLY A 65 -15.91 11.54 -14.62
C GLY A 65 -16.95 12.59 -14.22
N SER A 66 -18.22 12.18 -14.08
CA SER A 66 -19.34 13.05 -13.67
C SER A 66 -19.46 13.22 -12.15
N TYR A 67 -18.70 12.43 -11.35
CA TYR A 67 -18.81 12.44 -9.89
C TYR A 67 -17.87 13.46 -9.27
N THR A 68 -18.34 14.12 -8.19
CA THR A 68 -17.47 14.84 -7.26
C THR A 68 -16.94 13.83 -6.25
N VAL A 69 -15.62 13.84 -5.99
CA VAL A 69 -14.97 12.92 -5.05
C VAL A 69 -14.37 13.71 -3.89
N THR A 70 -14.54 13.18 -2.69
CA THR A 70 -13.90 13.68 -1.48
C THR A 70 -13.15 12.53 -0.78
N ILE A 71 -12.16 12.88 0.05
CA ILE A 71 -11.37 11.93 0.81
C ILE A 71 -11.84 11.95 2.27
N LYS A 72 -11.97 10.78 2.88
CA LYS A 72 -12.09 10.61 4.32
C LYS A 72 -10.90 9.80 4.82
N GLN A 73 -10.11 10.39 5.73
CA GLN A 73 -8.96 9.73 6.33
C GLN A 73 -9.39 8.90 7.54
N TYR A 74 -8.82 7.71 7.65
CA TYR A 74 -8.93 6.82 8.78
C TYR A 74 -7.51 6.51 9.29
N ASP A 75 -7.41 6.27 10.59
CA ASP A 75 -6.17 5.89 11.27
C ASP A 75 -6.32 4.45 11.73
N ASP A 76 -5.52 3.54 11.19
CA ASP A 76 -5.50 2.13 11.58
C ASP A 76 -4.53 1.84 12.73
N SER A 77 -3.85 2.88 13.22
CA SER A 77 -2.89 2.80 14.32
C SER A 77 -3.50 3.20 15.66
N THR A 78 -2.77 2.87 16.73
CA THR A 78 -3.10 3.33 18.08
C THR A 78 -1.88 3.89 18.79
N ALA A 79 -2.07 4.91 19.65
CA ALA A 79 -1.00 5.46 20.45
C ALA A 79 -0.35 4.42 21.39
N ALA A 80 -1.12 3.43 21.85
CA ALA A 80 -0.63 2.38 22.74
C ALA A 80 0.34 1.43 22.01
N LYS A 81 0.12 1.17 20.71
CA LYS A 81 0.95 0.27 19.91
C LYS A 81 2.04 1.02 19.15
N GLY A 82 1.81 2.30 18.83
CA GLY A 82 2.71 3.11 18.00
C GLY A 82 2.85 2.58 16.56
N ALA A 83 1.89 1.78 16.12
CA ALA A 83 1.82 1.13 14.81
C ALA A 83 0.37 0.78 14.51
N TRP A 84 0.08 0.19 13.33
CA TRP A 84 -1.22 -0.36 13.00
C TRP A 84 -1.69 -1.38 14.06
N ASP A 85 -3.00 -1.48 14.27
CA ASP A 85 -3.59 -2.30 15.32
C ASP A 85 -4.76 -3.13 14.79
N ASP A 86 -4.77 -4.44 15.11
CA ASP A 86 -5.77 -5.38 14.62
C ASP A 86 -7.21 -4.96 14.94
N ALA A 87 -7.44 -4.48 16.17
CA ALA A 87 -8.77 -4.06 16.61
C ALA A 87 -9.19 -2.75 15.93
N GLN A 88 -8.22 -1.85 15.68
CA GLN A 88 -8.50 -0.61 14.97
C GLN A 88 -8.79 -0.87 13.49
N CYS A 89 -8.04 -1.75 12.80
CA CYS A 89 -8.35 -2.18 11.44
C CYS A 89 -9.76 -2.80 11.35
N ALA A 90 -10.11 -3.69 12.28
CA ALA A 90 -11.45 -4.29 12.31
C ALA A 90 -12.57 -3.23 12.52
N LYS A 91 -12.29 -2.21 13.35
CA LYS A 91 -13.20 -1.10 13.53
C LYS A 91 -13.31 -0.23 12.29
N ASN A 92 -12.18 0.13 11.65
CA ASN A 92 -12.18 0.94 10.45
C ASN A 92 -12.93 0.24 9.31
N ALA A 93 -12.77 -1.07 9.14
CA ALA A 93 -13.54 -1.83 8.16
C ALA A 93 -15.06 -1.67 8.34
N GLN A 94 -15.56 -1.69 9.59
CA GLN A 94 -16.96 -1.43 9.88
C GLN A 94 -17.36 0.03 9.60
N ASP A 95 -16.50 0.98 9.93
CA ASP A 95 -16.73 2.41 9.67
C ASP A 95 -16.76 2.73 8.17
N HIS A 96 -15.93 2.05 7.35
CA HIS A 96 -15.98 2.11 5.87
C HIS A 96 -17.34 1.64 5.35
N VAL A 97 -17.77 0.46 5.77
CA VAL A 97 -19.07 -0.11 5.36
C VAL A 97 -20.23 0.77 5.81
N ALA A 98 -20.18 1.33 7.02
CA ALA A 98 -21.23 2.20 7.56
C ALA A 98 -21.35 3.55 6.81
N ASN A 99 -20.31 4.00 6.11
CA ASN A 99 -20.33 5.24 5.34
C ASN A 99 -20.95 5.02 3.95
N ALA A 100 -22.25 5.21 3.81
CA ALA A 100 -22.98 4.93 2.56
C ALA A 100 -22.46 5.72 1.33
N ALA A 101 -21.77 6.85 1.52
CA ALA A 101 -21.18 7.64 0.42
C ALA A 101 -19.82 7.11 -0.02
N GLU A 102 -19.21 6.23 0.76
CA GLU A 102 -17.88 5.68 0.48
C GLU A 102 -17.97 4.49 -0.47
N VAL A 103 -17.23 4.57 -1.57
CA VAL A 103 -17.32 3.60 -2.66
C VAL A 103 -16.03 2.82 -2.90
N ALA A 104 -14.92 3.29 -2.33
CA ALA A 104 -13.62 2.62 -2.41
C ALA A 104 -12.71 3.05 -1.25
N VAL A 105 -11.71 2.22 -0.95
CA VAL A 105 -10.65 2.47 0.03
C VAL A 105 -9.30 2.50 -0.68
N MET A 106 -8.50 3.54 -0.46
CA MET A 106 -7.06 3.57 -0.72
C MET A 106 -6.34 3.14 0.56
N GLY A 107 -5.78 1.98 0.57
CA GLY A 107 -5.20 1.40 1.77
C GLY A 107 -5.09 -0.12 1.64
N THR A 108 -4.67 -0.77 2.68
CA THR A 108 -3.99 -0.22 3.86
C THR A 108 -2.48 -0.12 3.61
N TYR A 109 -1.71 0.43 4.55
CA TYR A 109 -0.25 0.39 4.46
C TYR A 109 0.25 -1.04 4.76
N ASN A 110 -0.24 -1.64 5.83
CA ASN A 110 0.22 -2.92 6.34
C ASN A 110 -0.66 -4.09 5.82
N SER A 111 -0.03 -5.13 5.28
CA SER A 111 -0.73 -6.30 4.71
C SER A 111 -1.58 -7.05 5.75
N GLY A 112 -1.18 -7.03 7.04
CA GLY A 112 -1.97 -7.62 8.13
C GLY A 112 -3.31 -6.92 8.32
N CYS A 113 -3.33 -5.59 8.27
CA CYS A 113 -4.55 -4.79 8.33
C CYS A 113 -5.48 -5.10 7.15
N ALA A 114 -4.95 -5.16 5.92
CA ALA A 114 -5.73 -5.53 4.74
C ALA A 114 -6.39 -6.92 4.88
N LYS A 115 -5.69 -7.91 5.44
CA LYS A 115 -6.27 -9.25 5.69
C LYS A 115 -7.47 -9.21 6.65
N ILE A 116 -7.51 -8.23 7.56
CA ILE A 116 -8.63 -8.03 8.49
C ILE A 116 -9.80 -7.30 7.82
N GLU A 117 -9.50 -6.27 7.04
CA GLU A 117 -10.53 -5.41 6.45
C GLU A 117 -11.23 -6.05 5.24
N LEU A 118 -10.47 -6.72 4.38
CA LEU A 118 -10.98 -7.24 3.12
C LEU A 118 -12.23 -8.12 3.27
N PRO A 119 -12.32 -9.10 4.21
CA PRO A 119 -13.52 -9.90 4.36
C PRO A 119 -14.76 -9.09 4.75
N VAL A 120 -14.58 -7.99 5.48
CA VAL A 120 -15.68 -7.09 5.88
C VAL A 120 -16.15 -6.26 4.69
N LEU A 121 -15.22 -5.63 3.96
CA LEU A 121 -15.52 -4.85 2.76
C LEU A 121 -16.11 -5.73 1.64
N ASN A 122 -15.71 -7.00 1.59
CA ASN A 122 -16.17 -7.98 0.61
C ASN A 122 -17.62 -8.40 0.83
N GLN A 123 -18.09 -8.41 2.08
CA GLN A 123 -19.44 -8.82 2.46
C GLN A 123 -20.42 -7.64 2.57
N ASP A 124 -20.04 -6.45 2.11
CA ASP A 124 -20.98 -5.32 2.12
C ASP A 124 -22.27 -5.65 1.36
N PRO A 125 -23.46 -5.43 1.98
CA PRO A 125 -24.73 -5.81 1.37
C PRO A 125 -25.06 -5.04 0.09
N THR A 126 -24.42 -3.88 -0.15
CA THR A 126 -24.61 -3.08 -1.37
C THR A 126 -23.65 -3.52 -2.50
N GLY A 127 -22.75 -4.43 -2.22
CA GLY A 127 -21.75 -5.02 -3.11
C GLY A 127 -20.33 -4.83 -2.58
N PRO A 128 -19.39 -5.72 -2.95
CA PRO A 128 -18.01 -5.64 -2.51
C PRO A 128 -17.40 -4.26 -2.76
N MET A 129 -16.87 -3.62 -1.70
CA MET A 129 -16.21 -2.33 -1.79
C MET A 129 -14.77 -2.52 -2.25
N LEU A 130 -14.37 -1.84 -3.30
CA LEU A 130 -13.02 -1.89 -3.85
C LEU A 130 -11.99 -1.35 -2.84
N MET A 131 -10.91 -2.09 -2.62
CA MET A 131 -9.71 -1.61 -1.95
C MET A 131 -8.53 -1.63 -2.93
N VAL A 132 -7.79 -0.53 -3.02
CA VAL A 132 -6.56 -0.45 -3.82
C VAL A 132 -5.41 -0.03 -2.92
N SER A 133 -4.45 -0.93 -2.74
CA SER A 133 -3.28 -0.65 -1.91
C SER A 133 -2.11 -0.11 -2.71
N HIS A 134 -1.39 0.78 -2.07
CA HIS A 134 -0.14 1.36 -2.52
C HIS A 134 1.09 0.69 -1.93
N ALA A 135 0.92 -0.16 -0.89
CA ALA A 135 2.03 -0.67 -0.08
C ALA A 135 1.88 -2.14 0.35
N ASN A 136 0.69 -2.76 0.27
CA ASN A 136 0.56 -4.16 0.66
C ASN A 136 1.22 -5.07 -0.37
N THR A 137 2.23 -5.82 0.05
CA THR A 137 3.00 -6.70 -0.82
C THR A 137 2.81 -8.19 -0.52
N ASN A 138 2.15 -8.57 0.59
CA ASN A 138 1.94 -9.98 0.91
C ASN A 138 1.21 -10.72 -0.23
N PRO A 139 1.78 -11.83 -0.74
CA PRO A 139 1.21 -12.56 -1.89
C PRO A 139 -0.17 -13.13 -1.61
N GLY A 140 -0.42 -13.57 -0.38
CA GLY A 140 -1.66 -14.22 0.02
C GLY A 140 -2.93 -13.38 -0.13
N LEU A 141 -2.77 -12.07 -0.32
CA LEU A 141 -3.90 -11.18 -0.63
C LEU A 141 -4.49 -11.43 -2.03
N THR A 142 -3.71 -11.98 -2.96
CA THR A 142 -4.09 -12.08 -4.38
C THR A 142 -3.88 -13.47 -4.99
N VAL A 143 -2.90 -14.22 -4.50
CA VAL A 143 -2.54 -15.53 -5.01
C VAL A 143 -2.47 -16.58 -3.89
N ALA A 144 -2.47 -17.85 -4.24
CA ALA A 144 -2.30 -18.94 -3.28
C ALA A 144 -0.93 -18.82 -2.59
N TRP A 145 -0.95 -18.72 -1.27
CA TRP A 145 0.24 -18.54 -0.45
C TRP A 145 0.17 -19.40 0.82
N ASP A 146 -0.64 -18.99 1.79
CA ASP A 146 -0.93 -19.80 2.97
C ASP A 146 -2.27 -20.54 2.84
N PRO A 147 -2.57 -21.53 3.69
CA PRO A 147 -3.81 -22.29 3.61
C PRO A 147 -5.06 -21.41 3.56
N GLY A 148 -5.88 -21.61 2.53
CA GLY A 148 -7.12 -20.88 2.30
C GLY A 148 -6.95 -19.48 1.69
N GLU A 149 -5.74 -19.03 1.40
CA GLU A 149 -5.49 -17.77 0.71
C GLU A 149 -5.46 -17.98 -0.81
N PRO A 150 -5.95 -16.98 -1.53
CA PRO A 150 -6.56 -15.72 -1.11
C PRO A 150 -8.06 -15.82 -0.82
N GLU A 151 -8.71 -16.96 -1.08
CA GLU A 151 -10.18 -17.10 -1.13
C GLU A 151 -10.85 -16.74 0.20
N LYS A 152 -10.18 -16.99 1.34
CA LYS A 152 -10.70 -16.63 2.68
C LYS A 152 -10.96 -15.13 2.86
N PHE A 153 -10.34 -14.28 2.03
CA PHE A 153 -10.54 -12.82 2.07
C PHE A 153 -11.69 -12.37 1.18
N TYR A 154 -12.24 -13.25 0.33
CA TYR A 154 -13.30 -12.96 -0.63
C TYR A 154 -14.53 -13.85 -0.44
N PRO A 155 -15.18 -13.81 0.75
CA PRO A 155 -16.29 -14.73 1.06
C PRO A 155 -17.52 -14.58 0.15
N SER A 156 -17.69 -13.44 -0.54
CA SER A 156 -18.73 -13.29 -1.57
C SER A 156 -18.41 -14.01 -2.88
N GLY A 157 -17.19 -14.55 -3.05
CA GLY A 157 -16.69 -15.10 -4.30
C GLY A 157 -16.29 -14.06 -5.34
N VAL A 158 -16.39 -12.76 -5.03
CA VAL A 158 -16.01 -11.66 -5.92
C VAL A 158 -14.79 -10.97 -5.37
N ARG A 159 -13.74 -10.81 -6.18
CA ARG A 159 -12.55 -10.06 -5.76
C ARG A 159 -12.86 -8.58 -5.65
N ASN A 160 -12.30 -7.94 -4.61
CA ASN A 160 -12.45 -6.51 -4.36
C ASN A 160 -11.14 -5.83 -3.93
N TYR A 161 -10.00 -6.46 -4.22
CA TYR A 161 -8.69 -5.95 -3.88
C TYR A 161 -7.78 -5.88 -5.10
N ALA A 162 -7.05 -4.76 -5.21
CA ALA A 162 -5.96 -4.58 -6.15
C ALA A 162 -4.78 -3.85 -5.48
N ARG A 163 -3.60 -3.91 -6.10
CA ARG A 163 -2.43 -3.15 -5.68
C ARG A 163 -1.72 -2.52 -6.87
N VAL A 164 -0.99 -1.43 -6.64
CA VAL A 164 -0.25 -0.72 -7.69
C VAL A 164 1.26 -0.94 -7.62
N ILE A 165 1.69 -1.93 -6.84
CA ILE A 165 3.09 -2.35 -6.66
C ILE A 165 3.22 -3.87 -6.83
N PRO A 166 4.41 -4.41 -7.17
CA PRO A 166 4.68 -5.85 -7.16
C PRO A 166 4.49 -6.46 -5.77
N ASN A 167 4.17 -7.73 -5.71
CA ASN A 167 4.10 -8.48 -4.46
C ASN A 167 5.46 -9.06 -4.03
N ASP A 168 5.53 -9.58 -2.80
CA ASP A 168 6.74 -10.11 -2.17
C ASP A 168 7.40 -11.27 -2.93
N ILE A 169 6.65 -12.02 -3.75
CA ILE A 169 7.27 -13.06 -4.58
C ILE A 169 8.33 -12.45 -5.49
N TYR A 170 8.02 -11.30 -6.09
CA TYR A 170 8.96 -10.61 -6.97
C TYR A 170 10.07 -9.91 -6.18
N GLN A 171 9.74 -9.23 -5.09
CA GLN A 171 10.73 -8.54 -4.29
C GLN A 171 11.70 -9.52 -3.61
N GLY A 172 11.19 -10.53 -2.93
CA GLY A 172 12.03 -11.55 -2.29
C GLY A 172 12.88 -12.35 -3.29
N THR A 173 12.35 -12.58 -4.51
CA THR A 173 13.12 -13.14 -5.62
C THR A 173 14.29 -12.23 -6.01
N ALA A 174 14.05 -10.94 -6.20
CA ALA A 174 15.09 -9.96 -6.55
C ALA A 174 16.16 -9.87 -5.46
N ASP A 175 15.73 -9.81 -4.19
CA ASP A 175 16.62 -9.72 -3.03
C ASP A 175 17.53 -10.94 -2.91
N ALA A 176 16.95 -12.14 -3.05
CA ALA A 176 17.70 -13.40 -2.98
C ALA A 176 18.67 -13.55 -4.15
N GLN A 177 18.24 -13.20 -5.37
CA GLN A 177 19.11 -13.21 -6.54
C GLN A 177 20.23 -12.20 -6.42
N PHE A 178 19.97 -10.97 -5.95
CA PHE A 178 20.99 -9.97 -5.68
C PHE A 178 22.01 -10.48 -4.65
N ALA A 179 21.53 -10.99 -3.52
CA ALA A 179 22.40 -11.54 -2.47
C ALA A 179 23.29 -12.66 -3.00
N PHE A 180 22.70 -13.66 -3.69
CA PHE A 180 23.43 -14.83 -4.17
C PHE A 180 24.28 -14.53 -5.42
N GLN A 181 23.70 -13.89 -6.45
CA GLN A 181 24.34 -13.73 -7.75
C GLN A 181 25.31 -12.55 -7.82
N ASP A 182 24.96 -11.42 -7.17
CA ASP A 182 25.79 -10.20 -7.20
C ASP A 182 26.76 -10.15 -6.00
N ARG A 183 26.23 -10.30 -4.81
CA ARG A 183 27.00 -10.19 -3.56
C ARG A 183 27.76 -11.46 -3.20
N LYS A 184 27.46 -12.58 -3.87
CA LYS A 184 28.12 -13.89 -3.70
C LYS A 184 28.02 -14.47 -2.30
N VAL A 185 26.99 -14.09 -1.53
CA VAL A 185 26.72 -14.72 -0.24
C VAL A 185 26.15 -16.12 -0.45
N SER A 186 26.45 -17.03 0.45
CA SER A 186 26.12 -18.45 0.30
C SER A 186 25.34 -19.04 1.47
N LYS A 187 25.40 -18.39 2.65
CA LYS A 187 24.76 -18.85 3.89
C LYS A 187 24.04 -17.70 4.57
N CYS A 188 22.74 -17.66 4.46
CA CYS A 188 21.96 -16.54 5.00
C CYS A 188 21.17 -16.95 6.25
N ALA A 189 21.16 -16.09 7.26
CA ALA A 189 20.17 -16.10 8.31
C ALA A 189 18.98 -15.26 7.82
N VAL A 190 17.81 -15.85 7.76
CA VAL A 190 16.58 -15.18 7.36
C VAL A 190 15.78 -14.92 8.61
N LEU A 191 15.53 -13.65 8.90
CA LEU A 191 14.74 -13.23 10.05
C LEU A 191 13.40 -12.67 9.58
N ASN A 192 12.36 -12.76 10.44
CA ASN A 192 11.08 -12.12 10.18
C ASN A 192 10.54 -11.45 11.44
N ASP A 193 9.69 -10.42 11.27
CA ASP A 193 9.10 -9.64 12.38
C ASP A 193 7.84 -10.28 12.98
N THR A 194 7.56 -11.53 12.66
CA THR A 194 6.35 -12.28 13.05
C THR A 194 5.02 -11.71 12.53
N GLN A 195 5.07 -10.64 11.73
CA GLN A 195 3.89 -10.04 11.11
C GLN A 195 3.63 -10.67 9.72
N THR A 196 2.41 -10.50 9.24
CA THR A 196 1.96 -11.05 7.95
C THR A 196 2.90 -10.69 6.79
N TYR A 197 3.33 -9.41 6.71
CA TYR A 197 4.25 -8.96 5.68
C TYR A 197 5.63 -9.60 5.87
N GLY A 198 6.23 -9.45 7.05
CA GLY A 198 7.59 -9.90 7.29
C GLY A 198 7.76 -11.41 7.13
N GLN A 199 6.79 -12.22 7.55
CA GLN A 199 6.78 -13.65 7.27
C GLN A 199 6.71 -13.96 5.77
N GLY A 200 5.90 -13.19 5.02
CA GLY A 200 5.74 -13.37 3.58
C GLY A 200 7.02 -13.09 2.80
N ILE A 201 7.62 -11.93 3.02
CA ILE A 201 8.85 -11.52 2.32
C ILE A 201 10.06 -12.38 2.73
N ALA A 202 10.18 -12.75 4.02
CA ALA A 202 11.23 -13.65 4.49
C ALA A 202 11.12 -15.03 3.81
N LYS A 203 9.91 -15.59 3.72
CA LYS A 203 9.67 -16.84 3.01
C LYS A 203 10.02 -16.73 1.52
N ALA A 204 9.60 -15.66 0.83
CA ALA A 204 9.90 -15.46 -0.57
C ALA A 204 11.41 -15.37 -0.84
N PHE A 205 12.14 -14.66 0.03
CA PHE A 205 13.61 -14.62 -0.01
C PHE A 205 14.22 -16.01 0.21
N ALA A 206 13.82 -16.73 1.27
CA ALA A 206 14.37 -18.03 1.64
C ALA A 206 14.17 -19.08 0.55
N ASP A 207 12.97 -19.12 -0.04
CA ASP A 207 12.61 -20.06 -1.11
C ASP A 207 13.51 -19.83 -2.35
N GLU A 208 13.63 -18.58 -2.81
CA GLU A 208 14.45 -18.27 -3.98
C GLU A 208 15.95 -18.42 -3.67
N PHE A 209 16.43 -17.98 -2.49
CA PHE A 209 17.84 -18.12 -2.11
C PHE A 209 18.28 -19.59 -2.12
N THR A 210 17.43 -20.47 -1.60
CA THR A 210 17.67 -21.93 -1.62
C THR A 210 17.64 -22.47 -3.05
N LYS A 211 16.71 -22.02 -3.88
CA LYS A 211 16.61 -22.39 -5.30
C LYS A 211 17.84 -21.97 -6.11
N GLN A 212 18.46 -20.84 -5.75
CA GLN A 212 19.73 -20.38 -6.34
C GLN A 212 20.95 -21.23 -5.90
N GLY A 213 20.81 -22.09 -4.91
CA GLY A 213 21.90 -22.92 -4.34
C GLY A 213 22.48 -22.35 -3.05
N GLY A 214 21.92 -21.30 -2.50
CA GLY A 214 22.25 -20.79 -1.17
C GLY A 214 21.70 -21.68 -0.05
N THR A 215 22.24 -21.51 1.15
CA THR A 215 21.80 -22.23 2.34
C THR A 215 21.19 -21.27 3.36
N VAL A 216 19.94 -21.45 3.72
CA VAL A 216 19.32 -20.79 4.87
C VAL A 216 19.76 -21.53 6.13
N VAL A 217 20.63 -20.91 6.93
CA VAL A 217 21.21 -21.54 8.15
C VAL A 217 20.40 -21.22 9.41
N ILE A 218 19.63 -20.16 9.39
CA ILE A 218 18.66 -19.76 10.41
C ILE A 218 17.43 -19.21 9.70
N ASP A 219 16.25 -19.63 10.12
CA ASP A 219 14.95 -19.05 9.75
C ASP A 219 14.16 -18.85 11.03
N GLU A 220 14.05 -17.59 11.49
CA GLU A 220 13.53 -17.31 12.83
C GLU A 220 12.85 -15.93 12.90
N GLY A 221 11.77 -15.87 13.69
CA GLY A 221 11.11 -14.61 14.00
C GLY A 221 11.83 -13.84 15.12
N TRP A 222 11.83 -12.50 15.04
CA TRP A 222 12.19 -11.66 16.19
C TRP A 222 10.96 -11.12 16.89
N ASP A 223 11.03 -11.02 18.22
CA ASP A 223 9.98 -10.39 19.03
C ASP A 223 10.29 -8.90 19.18
N ALA A 224 9.40 -8.05 18.64
CA ALA A 224 9.53 -6.60 18.69
C ALA A 224 9.58 -5.99 20.12
N LYS A 225 9.24 -6.78 21.15
CA LYS A 225 9.24 -6.35 22.57
C LYS A 225 10.55 -6.65 23.27
N GLN A 226 11.51 -7.32 22.63
CA GLN A 226 12.79 -7.62 23.23
C GLN A 226 13.61 -6.34 23.44
N PRO A 227 14.26 -6.20 24.61
CA PRO A 227 15.12 -5.05 24.89
C PRO A 227 16.46 -5.08 24.13
N ASN A 228 16.86 -6.25 23.62
CA ASN A 228 18.05 -6.45 22.79
C ASN A 228 17.99 -7.78 22.03
N TYR A 229 18.83 -7.91 21.00
CA TYR A 229 18.95 -9.08 20.13
C TYR A 229 20.36 -9.68 20.11
N THR A 230 21.21 -9.31 21.07
CA THR A 230 22.62 -9.76 21.13
C THR A 230 22.73 -11.29 21.06
N ALA A 231 21.88 -12.03 21.79
CA ALA A 231 21.89 -13.50 21.79
C ALA A 231 21.51 -14.08 20.43
N LEU A 232 20.54 -13.48 19.73
CA LEU A 232 20.15 -13.86 18.37
C LEU A 232 21.32 -13.70 17.40
N PHE A 233 21.99 -12.55 17.41
CA PHE A 233 23.13 -12.31 16.52
C PHE A 233 24.37 -13.13 16.89
N GLN A 234 24.59 -13.48 18.15
CA GLN A 234 25.62 -14.47 18.54
C GLN A 234 25.31 -15.87 17.97
N LYS A 235 24.05 -16.30 17.98
CA LYS A 235 23.60 -17.55 17.34
C LYS A 235 23.85 -17.49 15.83
N ILE A 236 23.52 -16.38 15.18
CA ILE A 236 23.78 -16.17 13.75
C ILE A 236 25.28 -16.25 13.44
N LYS A 237 26.11 -15.58 14.23
CA LYS A 237 27.57 -15.64 14.08
C LYS A 237 28.12 -17.06 14.22
N ALA A 238 27.60 -17.80 15.20
CA ALA A 238 28.01 -19.19 15.45
C ALA A 238 27.54 -20.16 14.34
N SER A 239 26.48 -19.85 13.59
CA SER A 239 25.99 -20.67 12.48
C SER A 239 26.89 -20.62 11.23
N GLY A 240 27.84 -19.68 11.19
CA GLY A 240 28.66 -19.45 10.02
C GLY A 240 27.93 -18.77 8.86
N ALA A 241 26.85 -18.03 9.15
CA ALA A 241 26.19 -17.16 8.19
C ALA A 241 27.15 -16.08 7.65
N ASP A 242 27.03 -15.77 6.38
CA ASP A 242 27.72 -14.65 5.70
C ASP A 242 26.71 -13.54 5.29
N CYS A 243 25.43 -13.73 5.65
CA CYS A 243 24.32 -12.87 5.31
C CYS A 243 23.26 -12.86 6.42
N VAL A 244 22.60 -11.70 6.61
CA VAL A 244 21.31 -11.58 7.30
C VAL A 244 20.32 -10.87 6.40
N PHE A 245 19.12 -11.45 6.24
CA PHE A 245 17.95 -10.82 5.64
C PHE A 245 16.94 -10.45 6.74
N PHE A 246 16.51 -9.19 6.80
CA PHE A 246 15.60 -8.66 7.80
C PHE A 246 14.17 -8.56 7.24
N GLY A 247 13.46 -9.65 7.11
CA GLY A 247 12.09 -9.68 6.60
C GLY A 247 11.09 -9.04 7.57
N GLY A 248 10.79 -7.75 7.41
CA GLY A 248 9.83 -7.06 8.28
C GLY A 248 9.84 -5.57 8.12
N ILE A 249 9.19 -4.87 9.06
CA ILE A 249 9.12 -3.42 9.09
C ILE A 249 9.98 -2.85 10.24
N TYR A 250 10.56 -1.67 9.99
CA TYR A 250 11.40 -0.98 10.97
C TYR A 250 10.66 -0.65 12.27
N ASP A 251 9.34 -0.40 12.24
CA ASP A 251 8.48 -0.17 13.42
C ASP A 251 8.57 -1.29 14.46
N ASN A 252 8.85 -2.51 14.01
CA ASN A 252 8.95 -3.67 14.88
C ASN A 252 10.35 -3.79 15.52
N ASN A 253 10.80 -2.69 16.14
CA ASN A 253 12.07 -2.61 16.87
C ASN A 253 13.34 -2.69 15.99
N GLY A 254 13.22 -2.27 14.73
CA GLY A 254 14.30 -2.31 13.74
C GLY A 254 15.56 -1.55 14.18
N GLY A 255 15.43 -0.46 14.92
CA GLY A 255 16.56 0.32 15.41
C GLY A 255 17.46 -0.47 16.37
N ILE A 256 16.88 -1.20 17.33
CA ILE A 256 17.66 -2.07 18.26
C ILE A 256 18.19 -3.28 17.49
N LEU A 257 17.41 -3.86 16.60
CA LEU A 257 17.83 -4.97 15.75
C LEU A 257 19.08 -4.60 14.94
N MET A 258 19.10 -3.43 14.30
CA MET A 258 20.26 -2.92 13.55
C MET A 258 21.48 -2.71 14.42
N LYS A 259 21.34 -2.00 15.57
CA LYS A 259 22.43 -1.77 16.52
C LYS A 259 23.10 -3.08 16.96
N ASP A 260 22.32 -4.04 17.40
CA ASP A 260 22.84 -5.30 17.90
C ASP A 260 23.45 -6.15 16.79
N SER A 261 22.89 -6.09 15.57
CA SER A 261 23.45 -6.77 14.42
C SER A 261 24.86 -6.27 14.09
N VAL A 262 25.06 -4.96 14.09
CA VAL A 262 26.36 -4.34 13.83
C VAL A 262 27.34 -4.62 14.97
N ALA A 263 26.89 -4.51 16.21
CA ALA A 263 27.74 -4.77 17.38
C ALA A 263 28.31 -6.21 17.43
N VAL A 264 27.54 -7.20 16.95
CA VAL A 264 27.94 -8.62 17.04
C VAL A 264 28.58 -9.13 15.74
N LEU A 265 28.03 -8.75 14.59
CA LEU A 265 28.43 -9.28 13.27
C LEU A 265 29.44 -8.38 12.54
N GLY A 266 29.59 -7.11 12.94
CA GLY A 266 30.32 -6.09 12.23
C GLY A 266 29.42 -5.17 11.40
N ASP A 267 30.00 -4.14 10.82
CA ASP A 267 29.28 -3.19 9.97
C ASP A 267 28.77 -3.82 8.67
N ASN A 268 27.95 -3.06 7.93
CA ASN A 268 27.35 -3.55 6.68
C ASN A 268 28.36 -3.64 5.52
N ALA A 269 29.55 -3.06 5.66
CA ALA A 269 30.65 -3.22 4.70
C ALA A 269 31.39 -4.55 4.86
N THR A 270 31.40 -5.10 6.06
CA THR A 270 32.14 -6.36 6.40
C THR A 270 31.24 -7.57 6.51
N PHE A 271 29.98 -7.39 6.78
CA PHE A 271 28.98 -8.46 6.86
C PHE A 271 27.72 -8.06 6.08
N PHE A 272 27.34 -8.87 5.09
CA PHE A 272 26.21 -8.56 4.23
C PHE A 272 24.90 -8.57 5.02
N LYS A 273 24.19 -7.43 4.99
CA LYS A 273 22.88 -7.27 5.56
C LYS A 273 21.95 -6.64 4.54
N MET A 274 20.74 -7.15 4.46
CA MET A 274 19.72 -6.66 3.54
C MET A 274 18.36 -6.63 4.23
N ALA A 275 17.62 -5.56 3.97
CA ALA A 275 16.24 -5.38 4.40
C ALA A 275 15.35 -5.06 3.19
N PRO A 276 14.08 -5.47 3.19
CA PRO A 276 13.13 -5.09 2.15
C PRO A 276 12.59 -3.67 2.39
N ASP A 277 11.63 -3.28 1.59
CA ASP A 277 10.96 -1.97 1.59
C ASP A 277 10.31 -1.57 2.92
N GLY A 278 10.02 -2.53 3.80
CA GLY A 278 9.59 -2.28 5.17
C GLY A 278 10.61 -1.52 6.04
N PHE A 279 11.83 -1.34 5.56
CA PHE A 279 12.86 -0.49 6.20
C PHE A 279 13.06 0.85 5.47
N SER A 280 12.36 1.11 4.38
CA SER A 280 12.51 2.33 3.58
C SER A 280 11.69 3.50 4.14
N GLY A 281 12.25 4.71 4.07
CA GLY A 281 11.55 5.95 4.42
C GLY A 281 11.55 6.31 5.91
N TYR A 282 12.39 5.67 6.73
CA TYR A 282 12.48 5.95 8.17
C TYR A 282 13.60 6.92 8.51
N PRO A 283 13.30 8.15 8.98
CA PRO A 283 14.32 9.13 9.37
C PRO A 283 15.27 8.61 10.46
N ASP A 284 14.77 7.82 11.40
CA ASP A 284 15.58 7.23 12.46
C ASP A 284 16.65 6.27 11.91
N LEU A 285 16.30 5.45 10.91
CA LEU A 285 17.25 4.56 10.23
C LEU A 285 18.28 5.37 9.44
N GLN A 286 17.83 6.42 8.73
CA GLN A 286 18.69 7.32 7.98
C GLN A 286 19.67 8.08 8.89
N GLY A 287 19.26 8.41 10.10
CA GLY A 287 20.08 9.12 11.08
C GLY A 287 21.06 8.25 11.89
N MET A 288 20.97 6.92 11.82
CA MET A 288 21.77 6.03 12.65
C MET A 288 23.03 5.52 11.91
N PRO A 289 24.21 5.52 12.58
CA PRO A 289 25.44 5.02 11.97
C PRO A 289 25.39 3.55 11.53
N GLU A 290 24.62 2.73 12.26
CA GLU A 290 24.45 1.29 11.96
C GLU A 290 23.63 1.03 10.68
N GLY A 291 22.92 2.06 10.18
CA GLY A 291 22.23 2.01 8.89
C GLY A 291 23.17 2.14 7.70
N GLU A 292 24.34 2.77 7.86
CA GLU A 292 25.29 3.02 6.75
C GLU A 292 25.70 1.71 6.08
N GLY A 293 25.57 1.66 4.75
CA GLY A 293 25.91 0.49 3.93
C GLY A 293 24.87 -0.65 3.97
N LEU A 294 23.75 -0.50 4.68
CA LEU A 294 22.65 -1.47 4.63
C LEU A 294 22.11 -1.54 3.20
N TYR A 295 22.02 -2.75 2.64
CA TYR A 295 21.32 -2.95 1.39
C TYR A 295 19.82 -3.01 1.65
N MET A 296 19.06 -2.39 0.75
CA MET A 296 17.61 -2.39 0.80
C MET A 296 17.02 -2.63 -0.57
N SER A 297 15.76 -2.98 -0.63
CA SER A 297 15.00 -3.04 -1.87
C SER A 297 13.70 -2.26 -1.75
N PHE A 298 13.17 -1.84 -2.91
CA PHE A 298 11.84 -1.25 -3.02
C PHE A 298 11.07 -1.95 -4.14
N ALA A 299 9.85 -2.38 -3.84
CA ALA A 299 8.97 -3.05 -4.78
C ALA A 299 8.43 -2.04 -5.82
N GLY A 300 9.21 -1.78 -6.86
CA GLY A 300 8.89 -0.82 -7.91
C GLY A 300 10.00 0.18 -8.17
N LYS A 301 9.63 1.34 -8.74
CA LYS A 301 10.54 2.46 -9.00
C LYS A 301 10.60 3.35 -7.75
N SER A 302 11.80 3.56 -7.23
CA SER A 302 12.04 4.41 -6.07
C SER A 302 11.72 5.89 -6.33
N LEU A 303 11.58 6.66 -5.25
CA LEU A 303 11.45 8.13 -5.31
C LEU A 303 12.61 8.76 -6.09
N ASN A 304 13.85 8.35 -5.76
CA ASN A 304 15.06 8.82 -6.45
C ASN A 304 15.05 8.45 -7.95
N GLY A 305 14.61 7.24 -8.27
CA GLY A 305 14.45 6.78 -9.63
C GLY A 305 13.41 7.58 -10.42
N MET A 306 12.31 8.00 -9.78
CA MET A 306 11.29 8.86 -10.39
C MET A 306 11.85 10.27 -10.65
N VAL A 307 12.53 10.86 -9.67
CA VAL A 307 13.17 12.19 -9.81
C VAL A 307 14.21 12.17 -10.93
N LYS A 308 15.09 11.17 -10.93
CA LYS A 308 16.15 11.02 -11.96
C LYS A 308 15.59 10.82 -13.37
N ALA A 309 14.51 10.08 -13.51
CA ALA A 309 13.86 9.86 -14.80
C ALA A 309 13.10 11.10 -15.28
N GLY A 310 12.69 11.98 -14.38
CA GLY A 310 11.81 13.11 -14.72
C GLY A 310 10.40 12.64 -15.11
N GLY A 311 9.86 13.18 -16.20
CA GLY A 311 8.51 12.83 -16.67
C GLY A 311 7.43 13.13 -15.62
N ASN A 312 6.35 12.35 -15.62
CA ASN A 312 5.23 12.56 -14.70
C ASN A 312 5.62 12.36 -13.23
N GLY A 313 6.45 11.34 -12.92
CA GLY A 313 6.88 11.08 -11.55
C GLY A 313 7.69 12.23 -10.97
N GLY A 314 8.72 12.69 -11.70
CA GLY A 314 9.54 13.82 -11.27
C GLY A 314 8.72 15.12 -11.15
N LYS A 315 7.79 15.34 -12.09
CA LYS A 315 6.89 16.52 -12.04
C LYS A 315 5.99 16.46 -10.80
N PHE A 316 5.35 15.34 -10.52
CA PHE A 316 4.46 15.20 -9.37
C PHE A 316 5.20 15.40 -8.05
N ILE A 317 6.41 14.86 -7.93
CA ILE A 317 7.28 15.09 -6.76
C ILE A 317 7.62 16.57 -6.59
N ALA A 318 7.92 17.28 -7.70
CA ALA A 318 8.16 18.72 -7.67
C ALA A 318 6.91 19.51 -7.26
N ASP A 319 5.74 19.15 -7.79
CA ASP A 319 4.45 19.77 -7.40
C ASP A 319 4.14 19.51 -5.91
N TYR A 320 4.42 18.29 -5.41
CA TYR A 320 4.29 17.95 -4.00
C TYR A 320 5.18 18.85 -3.12
N LYS A 321 6.46 18.97 -3.47
CA LYS A 321 7.41 19.81 -2.76
C LYS A 321 6.99 21.28 -2.79
N ALA A 322 6.52 21.76 -3.93
CA ALA A 322 6.04 23.13 -4.06
C ALA A 322 4.83 23.42 -3.15
N LYS A 323 3.94 22.44 -2.96
CA LYS A 323 2.75 22.58 -2.14
C LYS A 323 3.02 22.43 -0.64
N TYR A 324 3.80 21.43 -0.25
CA TYR A 324 3.99 21.06 1.15
C TYR A 324 5.32 21.54 1.76
N GLY A 325 6.22 22.08 0.95
CA GLY A 325 7.51 22.63 1.41
C GLY A 325 8.59 21.59 1.68
N VAL A 326 8.27 20.29 1.55
CA VAL A 326 9.18 19.15 1.81
C VAL A 326 9.04 18.12 0.69
N ASP A 327 10.05 17.29 0.52
CA ASP A 327 9.95 16.13 -0.36
C ASP A 327 9.01 15.06 0.27
N PRO A 328 8.38 14.17 -0.52
CA PRO A 328 7.65 13.03 0.02
C PRO A 328 8.57 12.17 0.90
N ALA A 329 8.09 11.74 2.06
CA ALA A 329 8.90 10.99 3.03
C ALA A 329 9.29 9.58 2.54
N SER A 330 8.52 9.01 1.61
CA SER A 330 8.74 7.65 1.12
C SER A 330 8.31 7.52 -0.35
N SER A 331 8.89 6.55 -1.06
CA SER A 331 8.45 6.15 -2.40
C SER A 331 6.96 5.77 -2.41
N TYR A 332 6.47 5.17 -1.34
CA TYR A 332 5.06 4.81 -1.16
C TYR A 332 4.10 5.99 -1.26
N SER A 333 4.54 7.21 -0.92
CA SER A 333 3.70 8.40 -1.03
C SER A 333 3.19 8.61 -2.47
N ILE A 334 4.07 8.37 -3.47
CA ILE A 334 3.71 8.52 -4.88
C ILE A 334 2.83 7.35 -5.35
N TYR A 335 3.06 6.15 -4.81
CA TYR A 335 2.20 5.00 -5.08
C TYR A 335 0.80 5.17 -4.45
N GLY A 336 0.66 5.93 -3.35
CA GLY A 336 -0.64 6.35 -2.83
C GLY A 336 -1.44 7.19 -3.85
N ALA A 337 -0.78 8.17 -4.47
CA ALA A 337 -1.38 8.93 -5.57
C ALA A 337 -1.71 8.03 -6.79
N SER A 338 -0.87 7.02 -7.08
CA SER A 338 -1.12 6.04 -8.15
C SER A 338 -2.32 5.13 -7.83
N ALA A 339 -2.49 4.70 -6.59
CA ALA A 339 -3.67 3.95 -6.15
C ALA A 339 -4.95 4.80 -6.30
N MET A 340 -4.90 6.08 -5.88
CA MET A 340 -6.00 7.01 -6.10
C MET A 340 -6.28 7.20 -7.60
N GLN A 341 -5.26 7.26 -8.45
CA GLN A 341 -5.43 7.35 -9.91
C GLN A 341 -6.25 6.17 -10.47
N ILE A 342 -5.96 4.94 -10.04
CA ILE A 342 -6.71 3.74 -10.41
C ILE A 342 -8.14 3.80 -9.87
N ILE A 343 -8.33 4.21 -8.61
CA ILE A 343 -9.66 4.35 -8.00
C ILE A 343 -10.51 5.36 -8.78
N LEU A 344 -9.96 6.55 -9.08
CA LEU A 344 -10.70 7.57 -9.84
C LEU A 344 -11.04 7.10 -11.26
N LYS A 345 -10.16 6.31 -11.89
CA LYS A 345 -10.44 5.69 -13.20
C LYS A 345 -11.59 4.68 -13.11
N ALA A 346 -11.63 3.87 -12.06
CA ALA A 346 -12.72 2.92 -11.80
C ALA A 346 -14.05 3.65 -11.51
N ILE A 347 -14.04 4.69 -10.67
CA ILE A 347 -15.23 5.51 -10.39
C ILE A 347 -15.76 6.12 -11.70
N ALA A 348 -14.90 6.73 -12.51
CA ALA A 348 -15.29 7.40 -13.75
C ALA A 348 -15.93 6.45 -14.77
N ALA A 349 -15.55 5.16 -14.74
CA ALA A 349 -16.07 4.11 -15.62
C ALA A 349 -17.28 3.36 -15.05
N SER A 350 -17.78 3.73 -13.87
CA SER A 350 -18.82 3.03 -13.12
C SER A 350 -20.14 3.81 -13.04
N ASP A 351 -21.14 3.20 -12.44
CA ASP A 351 -22.41 3.83 -12.05
C ASP A 351 -22.34 4.56 -10.68
N GLY A 352 -21.14 4.63 -10.07
CA GLY A 352 -20.91 5.25 -8.77
C GLY A 352 -21.33 4.41 -7.57
N THR A 353 -21.81 3.18 -7.75
CA THR A 353 -22.09 2.24 -6.66
C THR A 353 -20.82 1.46 -6.27
N ARG A 354 -20.72 0.94 -5.04
CA ARG A 354 -19.63 0.05 -4.60
C ARG A 354 -19.41 -1.10 -5.58
N LYS A 355 -20.50 -1.79 -5.92
CA LYS A 355 -20.49 -2.90 -6.88
C LYS A 355 -20.00 -2.44 -8.26
N GLY A 356 -20.48 -1.29 -8.75
CA GLY A 356 -20.10 -0.74 -10.06
C GLY A 356 -18.63 -0.32 -10.10
N VAL A 357 -18.12 0.34 -9.07
CA VAL A 357 -16.71 0.75 -8.96
C VAL A 357 -15.80 -0.47 -8.90
N ASN A 358 -16.14 -1.48 -8.09
CA ASN A 358 -15.38 -2.73 -8.04
C ASN A 358 -15.39 -3.45 -9.40
N ALA A 359 -16.55 -3.57 -10.02
CA ALA A 359 -16.70 -4.23 -11.32
C ALA A 359 -15.96 -3.50 -12.45
N ALA A 360 -15.85 -2.17 -12.39
CA ALA A 360 -15.13 -1.39 -13.38
C ALA A 360 -13.61 -1.68 -13.37
N LEU A 361 -13.04 -2.09 -12.24
CA LEU A 361 -11.63 -2.48 -12.15
C LEU A 361 -11.42 -3.99 -12.28
N LEU A 362 -12.23 -4.80 -11.59
CA LEU A 362 -11.98 -6.24 -11.40
C LEU A 362 -13.07 -7.16 -11.99
N GLY A 363 -14.17 -6.61 -12.50
CA GLY A 363 -15.31 -7.41 -12.99
C GLY A 363 -15.19 -7.91 -14.42
N GLY A 364 -14.17 -7.48 -15.15
CA GLY A 364 -13.94 -7.85 -16.55
C GLY A 364 -12.86 -8.90 -16.74
N SER A 365 -12.59 -9.25 -18.00
CA SER A 365 -11.41 -10.04 -18.38
C SER A 365 -10.29 -9.19 -18.99
N THR A 366 -10.55 -7.91 -19.23
CA THR A 366 -9.56 -6.99 -19.82
C THR A 366 -8.90 -6.19 -18.70
N PRO A 367 -7.55 -6.21 -18.62
CA PRO A 367 -6.83 -5.42 -17.64
C PRO A 367 -7.09 -3.92 -17.76
N VAL A 368 -7.17 -3.21 -16.64
CA VAL A 368 -7.21 -1.76 -16.60
C VAL A 368 -5.78 -1.25 -16.53
N CYS A 369 -5.37 -0.50 -17.56
CA CYS A 369 -3.99 -0.06 -17.71
C CYS A 369 -3.84 1.46 -17.56
N LEU A 370 -2.67 1.86 -17.11
CA LEU A 370 -2.12 3.20 -17.26
C LEU A 370 -0.89 3.11 -18.17
N THR A 371 -0.86 3.93 -19.21
CA THR A 371 0.35 4.10 -20.01
C THR A 371 1.43 4.83 -19.20
N GLU A 372 2.68 4.79 -19.64
CA GLU A 372 3.76 5.56 -19.01
C GLU A 372 3.44 7.06 -18.96
N ALA A 373 2.82 7.57 -20.02
CA ALA A 373 2.40 8.98 -20.12
C ALA A 373 1.22 9.34 -19.21
N GLU A 374 0.38 8.38 -18.79
CA GLU A 374 -0.72 8.59 -17.86
C GLU A 374 -0.31 8.40 -16.41
N SER A 375 0.57 7.43 -16.14
CA SER A 375 0.93 7.02 -14.79
C SER A 375 1.64 8.12 -14.02
N ILE A 376 1.16 8.38 -12.79
CA ILE A 376 1.76 9.36 -11.89
C ILE A 376 3.18 8.97 -11.44
N THR A 377 3.53 7.69 -11.49
CA THR A 377 4.89 7.20 -11.20
C THR A 377 5.84 7.30 -12.40
N GLY A 378 5.30 7.61 -13.60
CA GLY A 378 6.03 7.52 -14.86
C GLY A 378 6.42 6.08 -15.22
N VAL A 379 5.69 5.09 -14.71
CA VAL A 379 5.79 3.68 -15.09
C VAL A 379 4.42 3.22 -15.53
N GLY A 380 4.29 2.80 -16.78
CA GLY A 380 3.04 2.21 -17.28
C GLY A 380 2.84 0.81 -16.68
N PHE A 381 1.61 0.48 -16.29
CA PHE A 381 1.27 -0.84 -15.75
C PHE A 381 -0.20 -1.16 -16.00
N CYS A 382 -0.53 -2.44 -15.91
CA CYS A 382 -1.89 -2.94 -15.98
C CYS A 382 -2.24 -3.70 -14.68
N ILE A 383 -3.47 -3.55 -14.20
CA ILE A 383 -4.05 -4.38 -13.15
C ILE A 383 -4.70 -5.59 -13.80
N ASP A 384 -4.26 -6.78 -13.42
CA ASP A 384 -4.91 -8.04 -13.82
C ASP A 384 -6.22 -8.20 -13.04
N PRO A 385 -7.39 -8.21 -13.69
CA PRO A 385 -8.67 -8.35 -13.01
C PRO A 385 -8.86 -9.70 -12.30
N ALA A 386 -8.14 -10.73 -12.71
CA ALA A 386 -8.23 -12.04 -12.09
C ALA A 386 -7.53 -12.11 -10.73
N THR A 387 -6.48 -11.33 -10.55
CA THR A 387 -5.69 -11.32 -9.31
C THR A 387 -5.74 -9.99 -8.56
N GLY A 388 -5.87 -8.87 -9.24
CA GLY A 388 -5.69 -7.53 -8.69
C GLY A 388 -4.22 -7.09 -8.64
N ASP A 389 -3.30 -7.91 -9.12
CA ASP A 389 -1.87 -7.60 -9.17
C ASP A 389 -1.50 -6.76 -10.39
N VAL A 390 -0.37 -6.05 -10.29
CA VAL A 390 0.24 -5.36 -11.43
C VAL A 390 1.05 -6.32 -12.29
N ASP A 391 1.13 -6.02 -13.59
CA ASP A 391 1.96 -6.77 -14.55
C ASP A 391 3.46 -6.41 -14.48
N LYS A 392 3.82 -5.28 -13.85
CA LYS A 392 5.21 -4.84 -13.67
C LYS A 392 5.83 -5.49 -12.44
N LYS A 393 7.08 -5.91 -12.59
CA LYS A 393 7.82 -6.73 -11.61
C LYS A 393 9.19 -6.16 -11.25
N ALA A 394 9.48 -4.92 -11.68
CA ALA A 394 10.77 -4.29 -11.39
C ALA A 394 10.92 -4.02 -9.88
N VAL A 395 12.11 -4.29 -9.36
CA VAL A 395 12.51 -4.02 -7.97
C VAL A 395 13.74 -3.13 -7.99
N THR A 396 13.71 -2.03 -7.25
CA THR A 396 14.88 -1.15 -7.10
C THR A 396 15.73 -1.65 -5.94
N ILE A 397 16.98 -2.00 -6.20
CA ILE A 397 17.98 -2.29 -5.15
C ILE A 397 18.63 -0.99 -4.75
N GLN A 398 18.72 -0.76 -3.45
CA GLN A 398 19.23 0.47 -2.83
C GLN A 398 20.30 0.14 -1.79
N THR A 399 21.02 1.16 -1.37
CA THR A 399 21.88 1.12 -0.19
C THR A 399 21.74 2.41 0.60
N MET A 400 21.93 2.34 1.90
CA MET A 400 22.06 3.52 2.73
C MET A 400 23.46 4.13 2.56
N THR A 401 23.54 5.37 2.13
CA THR A 401 24.81 6.08 1.95
C THR A 401 24.70 7.50 2.46
N ALA A 402 25.54 7.85 3.42
CA ALA A 402 25.56 9.17 4.08
C ALA A 402 24.17 9.58 4.62
N GLY A 403 23.45 8.62 5.19
CA GLY A 403 22.11 8.83 5.75
C GLY A 403 21.00 8.97 4.70
N ALA A 404 21.21 8.56 3.47
CA ALA A 404 20.21 8.60 2.41
C ALA A 404 20.10 7.26 1.68
N GLU A 405 18.87 6.90 1.32
CA GLU A 405 18.61 5.76 0.44
C GLU A 405 19.10 6.10 -0.98
N THR A 406 20.04 5.34 -1.51
CA THR A 406 20.65 5.56 -2.81
C THR A 406 20.39 4.38 -3.73
N ASP A 407 19.81 4.62 -4.90
CA ASP A 407 19.55 3.58 -5.88
C ASP A 407 20.86 3.04 -6.46
N LEU A 408 21.05 1.74 -6.40
CA LEU A 408 22.13 1.03 -7.05
C LEU A 408 21.74 0.58 -8.46
N MET A 409 20.63 -0.11 -8.57
CA MET A 409 20.11 -0.65 -9.83
C MET A 409 18.64 -1.00 -9.75
N VAL A 410 18.01 -1.16 -10.90
CA VAL A 410 16.75 -1.87 -11.04
C VAL A 410 17.07 -3.31 -11.39
N TRP A 411 16.55 -4.24 -10.60
CA TRP A 411 16.73 -5.68 -10.80
C TRP A 411 15.63 -6.22 -11.68
N ASP A 412 16.00 -6.76 -12.82
CA ASP A 412 15.08 -7.45 -13.72
C ASP A 412 14.96 -8.92 -13.29
N ILE A 413 13.78 -9.30 -12.83
CA ILE A 413 13.48 -10.68 -12.44
C ILE A 413 13.32 -11.51 -13.71
N LYS A 414 14.19 -12.50 -13.88
CA LYS A 414 14.21 -13.41 -15.02
C LYS A 414 13.31 -14.62 -14.80
#